data_385c38a3e328367d3b9a9f9156604b24
#
_entry.id   385c38a3e328367d3b9a9f9156604b24
#
_cell.length_a   1.000
_cell.length_b   1.000
_cell.length_c   1.000
_cell.angle_alpha   90.00
_cell.angle_beta   90.00
_cell.angle_gamma   90.00
#
_symmetry.space_group_name_H-M   'P 1'
#
loop_
_entity.id
_entity.type
_entity.pdbx_description
1 polymer ?
#
loop_
_entity_poly.entity_id
_entity_poly.type
_entity_poly.pdbx_seq_one_letter_code
_entity_poly.pdbx_strand_id
1 'polypeptide(L)'
;RVLNNHPDVSEKARKTIMAVVEKHHFKLNSNAKHLKQQASSGIAIIVKGSQNMLFASIVERLQRLISEKKYASFIYYIGEEENEVERAERVCLERHPLGILFLGSDLEFFKERFDRLEIPCVLVTNSAAELGFDNLSSVSTGDEAGAQAAVAHLLKLGHRNIGILGGYMEKSHAAHTRYKGCEKAFAEQGMKLEPGLQYRSA
;
A
#
# COMPACT_ATOMS: atom_id res chain seq x y z
N ARG A 1 -15.03 -4.20 -34.79
CA ARG A 1 -15.15 -5.68 -34.68
C ARG A 1 -14.17 -6.37 -35.63
N VAL A 2 -14.14 -6.08 -36.96
CA VAL A 2 -13.20 -6.71 -37.92
C VAL A 2 -11.74 -6.54 -37.50
N LEU A 3 -11.33 -5.31 -37.24
CA LEU A 3 -9.94 -5.00 -36.82
C LEU A 3 -9.52 -5.58 -35.44
N ASN A 4 -10.47 -6.05 -34.65
CA ASN A 4 -10.25 -6.71 -33.37
C ASN A 4 -10.45 -8.23 -33.44
N ASN A 5 -10.53 -8.80 -34.65
CA ASN A 5 -10.68 -10.24 -34.89
C ASN A 5 -11.89 -10.89 -34.21
N HIS A 6 -12.99 -10.16 -34.07
CA HIS A 6 -14.20 -10.67 -33.42
C HIS A 6 -14.82 -11.83 -34.24
N PRO A 7 -15.26 -12.94 -33.60
CA PRO A 7 -15.76 -14.13 -34.29
C PRO A 7 -17.06 -13.88 -35.04
N ASP A 8 -17.89 -12.90 -34.61
CA ASP A 8 -19.23 -12.61 -35.17
C ASP A 8 -19.20 -11.78 -36.47
N VAL A 9 -18.11 -11.78 -37.22
CA VAL A 9 -18.01 -11.01 -38.46
C VAL A 9 -17.94 -11.96 -39.65
N SER A 10 -18.88 -11.78 -40.59
CA SER A 10 -18.90 -12.59 -41.82
C SER A 10 -17.62 -12.38 -42.64
N GLU A 11 -17.18 -13.44 -43.34
CA GLU A 11 -15.99 -13.39 -44.19
C GLU A 11 -16.07 -12.30 -45.29
N LYS A 12 -17.26 -12.09 -45.86
CA LYS A 12 -17.51 -11.07 -46.87
C LYS A 12 -17.30 -9.66 -46.29
N ALA A 13 -17.82 -9.38 -45.10
CA ALA A 13 -17.63 -8.09 -44.43
C ALA A 13 -16.16 -7.89 -44.03
N ARG A 14 -15.48 -8.95 -43.59
CA ARG A 14 -14.05 -8.91 -43.25
C ARG A 14 -13.20 -8.53 -44.46
N LYS A 15 -13.39 -9.20 -45.61
CA LYS A 15 -12.66 -8.91 -46.85
C LYS A 15 -12.89 -7.47 -47.32
N THR A 16 -14.13 -6.98 -47.34
CA THR A 16 -14.46 -5.63 -47.77
C THR A 16 -13.80 -4.57 -46.87
N ILE A 17 -13.87 -4.74 -45.55
CA ILE A 17 -13.30 -3.77 -44.60
C ILE A 17 -11.77 -3.80 -44.65
N MET A 18 -11.14 -4.97 -44.76
CA MET A 18 -9.70 -5.06 -44.88
C MET A 18 -9.16 -4.44 -46.16
N ALA A 19 -9.85 -4.57 -47.29
CA ALA A 19 -9.49 -3.90 -48.54
C ALA A 19 -9.51 -2.35 -48.39
N VAL A 20 -10.50 -1.80 -47.67
CA VAL A 20 -10.55 -0.36 -47.38
C VAL A 20 -9.42 0.07 -46.43
N VAL A 21 -9.12 -0.73 -45.42
CA VAL A 21 -8.00 -0.50 -44.48
C VAL A 21 -6.66 -0.45 -45.19
N GLU A 22 -6.40 -1.38 -46.12
CA GLU A 22 -5.20 -1.39 -46.95
C GLU A 22 -5.14 -0.19 -47.93
N LYS A 23 -6.23 0.06 -48.63
CA LYS A 23 -6.33 1.19 -49.60
C LYS A 23 -6.02 2.53 -48.95
N HIS A 24 -6.44 2.74 -47.70
CA HIS A 24 -6.25 4.02 -47.00
C HIS A 24 -5.11 3.99 -46.00
N HIS A 25 -4.26 2.94 -45.99
CA HIS A 25 -3.15 2.77 -45.04
C HIS A 25 -3.56 3.02 -43.60
N PHE A 26 -4.80 2.65 -43.24
CA PHE A 26 -5.33 2.90 -41.90
C PHE A 26 -4.63 1.99 -40.89
N LYS A 27 -3.90 2.60 -39.97
CA LYS A 27 -3.31 1.92 -38.82
C LYS A 27 -4.20 2.15 -37.59
N LEU A 28 -4.63 1.07 -36.95
CA LEU A 28 -5.30 1.17 -35.67
C LEU A 28 -4.42 1.96 -34.72
N ASN A 29 -4.93 3.03 -34.14
CA ASN A 29 -4.23 3.71 -33.08
C ASN A 29 -4.27 2.82 -31.83
N SER A 30 -3.26 1.93 -31.73
CA SER A 30 -3.10 1.05 -30.58
C SER A 30 -2.98 1.84 -29.26
N ASN A 31 -2.48 3.08 -29.32
CA ASN A 31 -2.33 3.93 -28.13
C ASN A 31 -3.70 4.31 -27.53
N ALA A 32 -4.73 4.57 -28.34
CA ALA A 32 -6.08 4.85 -27.84
C ALA A 32 -6.74 3.59 -27.20
N LYS A 33 -6.43 2.39 -27.72
CA LYS A 33 -6.89 1.13 -27.14
C LYS A 33 -6.11 0.81 -25.85
N HIS A 34 -4.80 1.07 -25.86
CA HIS A 34 -3.95 0.90 -24.67
C HIS A 34 -4.27 1.92 -23.56
N LEU A 35 -4.59 3.19 -23.91
CA LEU A 35 -5.07 4.17 -22.92
C LEU A 35 -6.37 3.70 -22.24
N LYS A 36 -7.30 3.14 -22.99
CA LYS A 36 -8.57 2.65 -22.43
C LYS A 36 -8.42 1.33 -21.66
N GLN A 37 -7.45 0.48 -22.00
CA GLN A 37 -7.14 -0.76 -21.29
C GLN A 37 -6.17 -0.54 -20.12
N GLN A 38 -5.23 0.39 -20.23
CA GLN A 38 -4.32 0.74 -19.11
C GLN A 38 -5.04 1.47 -17.98
N ALA A 39 -6.14 2.19 -18.26
CA ALA A 39 -6.91 2.88 -17.23
C ALA A 39 -7.66 1.95 -16.25
N SER A 40 -7.78 0.63 -16.56
CA SER A 40 -8.60 -0.29 -15.76
C SER A 40 -7.90 -1.59 -15.35
N SER A 41 -6.59 -1.72 -15.52
CA SER A 41 -5.89 -2.99 -15.23
C SER A 41 -4.64 -2.86 -14.36
N GLY A 42 -4.57 -1.83 -13.53
CA GLY A 42 -3.42 -1.58 -12.67
C GLY A 42 -3.76 -1.52 -11.19
N ILE A 43 -2.75 -1.75 -10.37
CA ILE A 43 -2.80 -1.63 -8.91
C ILE A 43 -2.04 -0.37 -8.52
N ALA A 44 -2.66 0.49 -7.70
CA ALA A 44 -2.01 1.65 -7.16
C ALA A 44 -1.27 1.31 -5.86
N ILE A 45 -0.09 1.90 -5.66
CA ILE A 45 0.69 1.77 -4.44
C ILE A 45 0.92 3.20 -3.94
N ILE A 46 0.36 3.53 -2.79
CA ILE A 46 0.55 4.83 -2.13
C ILE A 46 1.54 4.63 -0.98
N VAL A 47 2.65 5.34 -1.03
CA VAL A 47 3.75 5.22 -0.07
C VAL A 47 3.89 6.54 0.68
N LYS A 48 3.66 6.52 1.99
CA LYS A 48 3.80 7.68 2.87
C LYS A 48 5.21 7.74 3.45
N GLY A 49 5.91 8.83 3.21
CA GLY A 49 7.32 8.98 3.57
C GLY A 49 8.28 8.37 2.54
N SER A 50 9.06 9.23 1.90
CA SER A 50 9.94 8.85 0.78
C SER A 50 11.29 8.24 1.19
N GLN A 51 11.70 8.36 2.45
CA GLN A 51 13.05 8.00 2.92
C GLN A 51 13.13 6.65 3.66
N ASN A 52 12.05 5.89 3.69
CA ASN A 52 12.03 4.62 4.41
C ASN A 52 12.57 3.47 3.53
N MET A 53 13.78 3.01 3.83
CA MET A 53 14.44 1.89 3.12
C MET A 53 13.62 0.59 3.12
N LEU A 54 12.87 0.33 4.20
CA LEU A 54 11.97 -0.82 4.28
C LEU A 54 10.87 -0.70 3.22
N PHE A 55 10.28 0.48 3.06
CA PHE A 55 9.22 0.68 2.08
C PHE A 55 9.76 0.56 0.65
N ALA A 56 10.97 1.04 0.37
CA ALA A 56 11.60 0.85 -0.94
C ALA A 56 11.72 -0.64 -1.31
N SER A 57 12.18 -1.48 -0.38
CA SER A 57 12.30 -2.93 -0.60
C SER A 57 10.93 -3.61 -0.77
N ILE A 58 9.92 -3.18 -0.02
CA ILE A 58 8.55 -3.70 -0.15
C ILE A 58 7.97 -3.31 -1.53
N VAL A 59 8.12 -2.05 -1.95
CA VAL A 59 7.64 -1.56 -3.24
C VAL A 59 8.26 -2.35 -4.39
N GLU A 60 9.59 -2.55 -4.38
CA GLU A 60 10.28 -3.35 -5.38
C GLU A 60 9.70 -4.77 -5.46
N ARG A 61 9.48 -5.41 -4.32
CA ARG A 61 8.89 -6.75 -4.27
C ARG A 61 7.45 -6.77 -4.78
N LEU A 62 6.64 -5.79 -4.41
CA LEU A 62 5.25 -5.65 -4.87
C LEU A 62 5.18 -5.44 -6.38
N GLN A 63 6.02 -4.55 -6.94
CA GLN A 63 6.07 -4.31 -8.38
C GLN A 63 6.36 -5.59 -9.17
N ARG A 64 7.33 -6.38 -8.70
CA ARG A 64 7.67 -7.67 -9.33
C ARG A 64 6.47 -8.62 -9.31
N LEU A 65 5.84 -8.82 -8.14
CA LEU A 65 4.69 -9.72 -8.00
C LEU A 65 3.48 -9.26 -8.84
N ILE A 66 3.21 -7.96 -8.89
CA ILE A 66 2.14 -7.38 -9.71
C ILE A 66 2.41 -7.62 -11.19
N SER A 67 3.66 -7.41 -11.64
CA SER A 67 4.08 -7.64 -13.02
C SER A 67 4.00 -9.12 -13.42
N GLU A 68 4.40 -10.05 -12.55
CA GLU A 68 4.26 -11.51 -12.76
C GLU A 68 2.79 -11.91 -13.00
N LYS A 69 1.85 -11.19 -12.38
CA LYS A 69 0.39 -11.36 -12.59
C LYS A 69 -0.14 -10.58 -13.79
N LYS A 70 0.72 -9.94 -14.58
CA LYS A 70 0.38 -9.14 -15.78
C LYS A 70 -0.49 -7.91 -15.51
N TYR A 71 -0.41 -7.35 -14.30
CA TYR A 71 -1.01 -6.06 -13.95
C TYR A 71 0.03 -4.94 -14.06
N ALA A 72 -0.43 -3.73 -14.36
CA ALA A 72 0.37 -2.52 -14.21
C ALA A 72 0.44 -2.10 -12.75
N SER A 73 1.51 -1.43 -12.35
CA SER A 73 1.62 -0.78 -11.03
C SER A 73 1.78 0.72 -11.18
N PHE A 74 1.06 1.49 -10.35
CA PHE A 74 1.15 2.96 -10.29
C PHE A 74 1.63 3.33 -8.90
N ILE A 75 2.82 3.93 -8.78
CA ILE A 75 3.39 4.28 -7.48
C ILE A 75 3.26 5.78 -7.26
N TYR A 76 2.78 6.13 -6.06
CA TYR A 76 2.61 7.50 -5.61
C TYR A 76 3.31 7.66 -4.27
N TYR A 77 4.35 8.47 -4.24
CA TYR A 77 4.99 8.90 -3.00
C TYR A 77 4.33 10.17 -2.51
N ILE A 78 3.98 10.19 -1.23
CA ILE A 78 3.38 11.34 -0.56
C ILE A 78 4.21 11.72 0.68
N GLY A 79 4.09 12.97 1.10
CA GLY A 79 4.72 13.47 2.32
C GLY A 79 4.12 12.83 3.58
N GLU A 80 4.85 12.88 4.69
CA GLU A 80 4.42 12.28 5.96
C GLU A 80 3.15 12.92 6.54
N GLU A 81 2.90 14.19 6.27
CA GLU A 81 1.73 14.93 6.73
C GLU A 81 0.56 14.89 5.72
N GLU A 82 0.76 14.33 4.51
CA GLU A 82 -0.29 14.25 3.50
C GLU A 82 -1.31 13.14 3.84
N ASN A 83 -2.58 13.36 3.47
CA ASN A 83 -3.65 12.39 3.64
C ASN A 83 -3.64 11.37 2.49
N GLU A 84 -3.27 10.13 2.78
CA GLU A 84 -3.19 9.04 1.81
C GLU A 84 -4.56 8.60 1.29
N VAL A 85 -5.64 8.74 2.08
CA VAL A 85 -6.99 8.40 1.64
C VAL A 85 -7.49 9.42 0.62
N GLU A 86 -7.21 10.71 0.85
CA GLU A 86 -7.50 11.76 -0.12
C GLU A 86 -6.70 11.59 -1.41
N ARG A 87 -5.45 11.16 -1.30
CA ARG A 87 -4.65 10.80 -2.48
C ARG A 87 -5.26 9.63 -3.22
N ALA A 88 -5.75 8.62 -2.52
CA ALA A 88 -6.41 7.45 -3.10
C ALA A 88 -7.69 7.83 -3.86
N GLU A 89 -8.53 8.69 -3.29
CA GLU A 89 -9.72 9.21 -3.98
C GLU A 89 -9.37 9.84 -5.34
N ARG A 90 -8.32 10.70 -5.37
CA ARG A 90 -7.85 11.31 -6.62
C ARG A 90 -7.34 10.26 -7.62
N VAL A 91 -6.59 9.28 -7.16
CA VAL A 91 -6.09 8.18 -7.99
C VAL A 91 -7.25 7.35 -8.56
N CYS A 92 -8.29 7.10 -7.78
CA CYS A 92 -9.50 6.42 -8.27
C CYS A 92 -10.17 7.18 -9.41
N LEU A 93 -10.30 8.51 -9.29
CA LEU A 93 -10.90 9.35 -10.33
C LEU A 93 -10.04 9.43 -11.60
N GLU A 94 -8.72 9.50 -11.45
CA GLU A 94 -7.78 9.67 -12.57
C GLU A 94 -7.47 8.39 -13.33
N ARG A 95 -7.34 7.27 -12.61
CA ARG A 95 -6.77 6.03 -13.14
C ARG A 95 -7.66 4.81 -13.06
N HIS A 96 -8.73 4.83 -12.25
CA HIS A 96 -9.61 3.70 -12.01
C HIS A 96 -8.85 2.39 -11.72
N PRO A 97 -7.98 2.35 -10.69
CA PRO A 97 -7.20 1.16 -10.37
C PRO A 97 -8.11 0.01 -9.92
N LEU A 98 -7.64 -1.23 -10.06
CA LEU A 98 -8.33 -2.43 -9.56
C LEU A 98 -8.32 -2.54 -8.05
N GLY A 99 -7.33 -1.91 -7.40
CA GLY A 99 -7.17 -1.88 -5.96
C GLY A 99 -5.99 -0.99 -5.57
N ILE A 100 -5.89 -0.70 -4.28
CA ILE A 100 -4.84 0.17 -3.72
C ILE A 100 -4.10 -0.54 -2.59
N LEU A 101 -2.78 -0.45 -2.59
CA LEU A 101 -1.91 -0.83 -1.50
C LEU A 101 -1.39 0.43 -0.82
N PHE A 102 -1.53 0.52 0.49
CA PHE A 102 -1.07 1.64 1.30
C PHE A 102 0.12 1.21 2.17
N LEU A 103 1.23 1.93 2.10
CA LEU A 103 2.43 1.72 2.91
C LEU A 103 2.67 2.93 3.81
N GLY A 104 2.80 2.71 5.11
CA GLY A 104 3.11 3.77 6.07
C GLY A 104 1.93 4.65 6.46
N SER A 105 0.74 4.09 6.54
CA SER A 105 -0.51 4.82 6.73
C SER A 105 -0.71 5.38 8.13
N ASP A 106 -1.39 6.52 8.19
CA ASP A 106 -1.99 7.05 9.41
C ASP A 106 -3.46 6.60 9.50
N LEU A 107 -3.79 5.81 10.51
CA LEU A 107 -5.11 5.19 10.64
C LEU A 107 -6.22 6.22 10.94
N GLU A 108 -5.89 7.41 11.44
CA GLU A 108 -6.89 8.45 11.69
C GLU A 108 -7.51 8.95 10.38
N PHE A 109 -6.73 9.11 9.31
CA PHE A 109 -7.26 9.46 7.99
C PHE A 109 -8.20 8.40 7.42
N PHE A 110 -7.97 7.12 7.77
CA PHE A 110 -8.89 6.05 7.38
C PHE A 110 -10.22 6.13 8.13
N LYS A 111 -10.21 6.40 9.42
CA LYS A 111 -11.45 6.57 10.21
C LYS A 111 -12.32 7.71 9.70
N GLU A 112 -11.69 8.79 9.21
CA GLU A 112 -12.39 10.01 8.80
C GLU A 112 -13.10 9.88 7.44
N ARG A 113 -12.54 9.13 6.48
CA ARG A 113 -13.04 9.23 5.11
C ARG A 113 -12.84 8.01 4.21
N PHE A 114 -12.36 6.88 4.72
CA PHE A 114 -12.11 5.68 3.91
C PHE A 114 -13.41 5.08 3.31
N ASP A 115 -14.55 5.32 3.92
CA ASP A 115 -15.88 4.93 3.44
C ASP A 115 -16.21 5.40 2.00
N ARG A 116 -15.48 6.38 1.48
CA ARG A 116 -15.62 6.88 0.11
C ARG A 116 -14.90 6.04 -0.95
N LEU A 117 -14.06 5.11 -0.53
CA LEU A 117 -13.35 4.20 -1.42
C LEU A 117 -14.12 2.90 -1.54
N GLU A 118 -14.62 2.61 -2.74
CA GLU A 118 -15.43 1.39 -3.01
C GLU A 118 -14.59 0.21 -3.54
N ILE A 119 -13.30 0.44 -3.84
CA ILE A 119 -12.42 -0.58 -4.41
C ILE A 119 -11.67 -1.34 -3.32
N PRO A 120 -11.19 -2.59 -3.59
CA PRO A 120 -10.38 -3.33 -2.65
C PRO A 120 -9.10 -2.60 -2.27
N CYS A 121 -8.81 -2.52 -0.98
CA CYS A 121 -7.63 -1.86 -0.43
C CYS A 121 -6.90 -2.76 0.56
N VAL A 122 -5.58 -2.59 0.66
CA VAL A 122 -4.75 -3.31 1.63
C VAL A 122 -3.81 -2.35 2.33
N LEU A 123 -3.85 -2.33 3.66
CA LEU A 123 -2.80 -1.73 4.49
C LEU A 123 -1.61 -2.67 4.54
N VAL A 124 -0.44 -2.15 4.23
CA VAL A 124 0.83 -2.87 4.36
C VAL A 124 1.64 -2.23 5.48
N THR A 125 2.06 -3.01 6.45
CA THR A 125 2.74 -2.66 7.69
C THR A 125 1.85 -2.27 8.88
N ASN A 126 0.64 -1.76 8.65
CA ASN A 126 -0.30 -1.42 9.71
C ASN A 126 -1.47 -2.43 9.74
N SER A 127 -2.10 -2.60 10.91
CA SER A 127 -3.30 -3.45 11.06
C SER A 127 -4.57 -2.65 10.80
N ALA A 128 -5.51 -3.23 10.04
CA ALA A 128 -6.84 -2.68 9.80
C ALA A 128 -7.90 -3.24 10.76
N ALA A 129 -7.52 -4.07 11.74
CA ALA A 129 -8.46 -4.84 12.56
C ALA A 129 -9.49 -3.97 13.32
N GLU A 130 -9.12 -2.74 13.68
CA GLU A 130 -9.98 -1.82 14.43
C GLU A 130 -10.80 -0.87 13.53
N LEU A 131 -10.60 -0.90 12.21
CA LEU A 131 -11.24 0.04 11.28
C LEU A 131 -12.60 -0.43 10.76
N GLY A 132 -12.84 -1.74 10.67
CA GLY A 132 -14.15 -2.31 10.38
C GLY A 132 -14.68 -2.11 8.95
N PHE A 133 -13.82 -1.87 7.96
CA PHE A 133 -14.22 -1.72 6.55
C PHE A 133 -14.10 -3.04 5.80
N ASP A 134 -15.17 -3.46 5.11
CA ASP A 134 -15.25 -4.74 4.40
C ASP A 134 -14.28 -4.83 3.20
N ASN A 135 -13.97 -3.70 2.58
CA ASN A 135 -13.07 -3.60 1.43
C ASN A 135 -11.61 -3.29 1.82
N LEU A 136 -11.26 -3.33 3.12
CA LEU A 136 -9.93 -3.06 3.64
C LEU A 136 -9.35 -4.28 4.34
N SER A 137 -8.33 -4.88 3.75
CA SER A 137 -7.51 -5.92 4.38
C SER A 137 -6.21 -5.34 4.91
N SER A 138 -5.47 -6.08 5.73
CA SER A 138 -4.16 -5.64 6.20
C SER A 138 -3.16 -6.78 6.34
N VAL A 139 -1.88 -6.42 6.21
CA VAL A 139 -0.72 -7.26 6.52
C VAL A 139 0.22 -6.45 7.40
N SER A 140 0.43 -6.88 8.62
CA SER A 140 1.30 -6.21 9.60
C SER A 140 2.40 -7.14 10.12
N THR A 141 3.44 -6.55 10.71
CA THR A 141 4.62 -7.27 11.22
C THR A 141 4.48 -7.71 12.69
N GLY A 142 3.36 -7.45 13.35
CA GLY A 142 3.18 -7.77 14.76
C GLY A 142 4.10 -6.94 15.66
N ASP A 143 4.12 -5.64 15.46
CA ASP A 143 5.05 -4.69 16.10
C ASP A 143 5.06 -4.76 17.63
N GLU A 144 3.90 -4.95 18.29
CA GLU A 144 3.84 -5.09 19.76
C GLU A 144 4.57 -6.34 20.21
N ALA A 145 4.23 -7.50 19.63
CA ALA A 145 4.84 -8.78 20.01
C ALA A 145 6.35 -8.80 19.70
N GLY A 146 6.76 -8.21 18.58
CA GLY A 146 8.17 -8.09 18.20
C GLY A 146 8.97 -7.25 19.20
N ALA A 147 8.47 -6.09 19.58
CA ALA A 147 9.10 -5.21 20.56
C ALA A 147 9.12 -5.85 21.96
N GLN A 148 8.03 -6.49 22.40
CA GLN A 148 7.95 -7.24 23.63
C GLN A 148 9.01 -8.35 23.69
N ALA A 149 9.13 -9.15 22.61
CA ALA A 149 10.11 -10.24 22.54
C ALA A 149 11.56 -9.73 22.61
N ALA A 150 11.86 -8.62 21.93
CA ALA A 150 13.19 -8.01 21.95
C ALA A 150 13.59 -7.54 23.37
N VAL A 151 12.70 -6.81 24.03
CA VAL A 151 12.96 -6.34 25.41
C VAL A 151 13.01 -7.51 26.39
N ALA A 152 12.09 -8.47 26.29
CA ALA A 152 12.10 -9.66 27.15
C ALA A 152 13.40 -10.46 27.00
N HIS A 153 13.95 -10.53 25.79
CA HIS A 153 15.25 -11.16 25.55
C HIS A 153 16.38 -10.45 26.32
N LEU A 154 16.45 -9.12 26.25
CA LEU A 154 17.44 -8.33 26.98
C LEU A 154 17.31 -8.49 28.51
N LEU A 155 16.08 -8.45 29.02
CA LEU A 155 15.79 -8.66 30.44
C LEU A 155 16.23 -10.07 30.90
N LYS A 156 15.98 -11.10 30.06
CA LYS A 156 16.44 -12.48 30.33
C LYS A 156 17.96 -12.60 30.38
N LEU A 157 18.69 -11.81 29.60
CA LEU A 157 20.16 -11.74 29.66
C LEU A 157 20.69 -10.95 30.85
N GLY A 158 19.83 -10.42 31.72
CA GLY A 158 20.21 -9.69 32.92
C GLY A 158 20.34 -8.18 32.76
N HIS A 159 20.09 -7.63 31.57
CA HIS A 159 20.05 -6.17 31.36
C HIS A 159 18.89 -5.55 32.14
N ARG A 160 19.14 -4.39 32.78
CA ARG A 160 18.11 -3.66 33.54
C ARG A 160 17.96 -2.21 33.05
N ASN A 161 19.04 -1.62 32.59
CA ASN A 161 19.08 -0.28 32.03
C ASN A 161 18.95 -0.39 30.51
N ILE A 162 17.72 -0.40 30.00
CA ILE A 162 17.40 -0.55 28.57
C ILE A 162 16.82 0.76 28.08
N GLY A 163 17.52 1.41 27.15
CA GLY A 163 17.04 2.61 26.48
C GLY A 163 16.16 2.27 25.28
N ILE A 164 15.12 3.08 25.06
CA ILE A 164 14.28 3.03 23.85
C ILE A 164 14.56 4.26 23.02
N LEU A 165 15.04 4.04 21.79
CA LEU A 165 15.16 5.06 20.77
C LEU A 165 14.04 4.85 19.74
N GLY A 166 13.13 5.82 19.61
CA GLY A 166 11.99 5.70 18.71
C GLY A 166 11.51 7.02 18.16
N GLY A 167 10.57 6.97 17.23
CA GLY A 167 9.89 8.15 16.68
C GLY A 167 8.82 8.71 17.63
N TYR A 168 8.15 9.77 17.17
CA TYR A 168 7.03 10.37 17.90
C TYR A 168 5.84 9.40 17.95
N MET A 169 5.49 8.95 19.15
CA MET A 169 4.39 8.00 19.36
C MET A 169 3.02 8.60 19.00
N GLU A 170 2.89 9.89 19.11
CA GLU A 170 1.66 10.64 18.79
C GLU A 170 1.39 10.69 17.27
N LYS A 171 2.44 10.55 16.45
CA LYS A 171 2.36 10.66 14.99
C LYS A 171 2.51 9.31 14.26
N SER A 172 2.95 8.27 14.95
CA SER A 172 3.25 6.98 14.33
C SER A 172 2.59 5.84 15.09
N HIS A 173 1.56 5.24 14.49
CA HIS A 173 0.90 4.05 15.03
C HIS A 173 1.90 2.91 15.31
N ALA A 174 2.84 2.66 14.40
CA ALA A 174 3.87 1.63 14.60
C ALA A 174 4.79 1.93 15.78
N ALA A 175 5.22 3.20 15.97
CA ALA A 175 6.04 3.59 17.12
C ALA A 175 5.27 3.41 18.44
N HIS A 176 4.00 3.81 18.47
CA HIS A 176 3.13 3.62 19.64
C HIS A 176 2.95 2.13 19.98
N THR A 177 2.68 1.30 18.99
CA THR A 177 2.47 -0.14 19.16
C THR A 177 3.73 -0.84 19.66
N ARG A 178 4.91 -0.50 19.13
CA ARG A 178 6.19 -1.00 19.59
C ARG A 178 6.50 -0.58 21.03
N TYR A 179 6.20 0.67 21.35
CA TYR A 179 6.38 1.18 22.73
C TYR A 179 5.51 0.41 23.72
N LYS A 180 4.24 0.13 23.41
CA LYS A 180 3.37 -0.74 24.23
C LYS A 180 3.98 -2.14 24.45
N GLY A 181 4.56 -2.72 23.40
CA GLY A 181 5.26 -3.99 23.52
C GLY A 181 6.45 -3.92 24.50
N CYS A 182 7.22 -2.83 24.48
CA CYS A 182 8.30 -2.61 25.43
C CYS A 182 7.78 -2.50 26.87
N GLU A 183 6.75 -1.67 27.12
CA GLU A 183 6.13 -1.53 28.45
C GLU A 183 5.64 -2.87 29.00
N LYS A 184 5.01 -3.68 28.15
CA LYS A 184 4.49 -4.99 28.51
C LYS A 184 5.60 -5.94 28.96
N ALA A 185 6.74 -5.97 28.26
CA ALA A 185 7.88 -6.78 28.63
C ALA A 185 8.46 -6.40 30.01
N PHE A 186 8.55 -5.10 30.30
CA PHE A 186 8.97 -4.63 31.63
C PHE A 186 7.95 -5.00 32.71
N ALA A 187 6.66 -4.81 32.45
CA ALA A 187 5.59 -5.11 33.40
C ALA A 187 5.54 -6.60 33.76
N GLU A 188 5.78 -7.52 32.82
CA GLU A 188 5.86 -8.97 33.04
C GLU A 188 6.98 -9.37 34.01
N GLN A 189 8.00 -8.54 34.14
CA GLN A 189 9.09 -8.74 35.07
C GLN A 189 8.93 -7.90 36.36
N GLY A 190 7.77 -7.31 36.60
CA GLY A 190 7.51 -6.42 37.74
C GLY A 190 8.32 -5.12 37.71
N MET A 191 8.82 -4.74 36.55
CA MET A 191 9.64 -3.54 36.34
C MET A 191 8.84 -2.46 35.59
N LYS A 192 9.36 -1.24 35.68
CA LYS A 192 8.82 -0.10 34.86
C LYS A 192 9.92 0.41 33.93
N LEU A 193 9.49 0.86 32.76
CA LEU A 193 10.36 1.55 31.85
C LEU A 193 10.72 2.94 32.42
N GLU A 194 12.00 3.23 32.54
CA GLU A 194 12.47 4.51 33.07
C GLU A 194 12.27 5.65 32.08
N PRO A 195 11.57 6.73 32.47
CA PRO A 195 11.35 7.88 31.57
C PRO A 195 12.63 8.50 31.03
N GLY A 196 13.71 8.52 31.82
CA GLY A 196 15.01 9.07 31.44
C GLY A 196 15.77 8.25 30.39
N LEU A 197 15.31 7.03 30.08
CA LEU A 197 15.89 6.16 29.05
C LEU A 197 15.05 6.09 27.78
N GLN A 198 14.14 7.04 27.61
CA GLN A 198 13.29 7.15 26.41
C GLN A 198 13.78 8.31 25.56
N TYR A 199 14.32 8.00 24.39
CA TYR A 199 14.83 8.99 23.45
C TYR A 199 13.94 9.02 22.22
N ARG A 200 13.46 10.22 21.88
CA ARG A 200 12.62 10.45 20.69
C ARG A 200 13.47 11.09 19.59
N SER A 201 13.47 10.47 18.43
CA SER A 201 14.07 11.03 17.22
C SER A 201 13.03 11.91 16.52
N ALA A 202 13.47 13.10 16.12
CA ALA A 202 12.67 13.97 15.26
C ALA A 202 12.60 13.43 13.84
#